data_6d95b4e7b63322ea63850b09540a6999
#
_entry.id   6d95b4e7b63322ea63850b09540a6999
#
_cell.length_a   1.000
_cell.length_b   1.000
_cell.length_c   1.000
_cell.angle_alpha   90.00
_cell.angle_beta   90.00
_cell.angle_gamma   90.00
#
_symmetry.space_group_name_H-M   'P 1'
#
loop_
_entity.id
_entity.type
_entity.pdbx_description
1 polymer ?
#
loop_
_entity_poly.entity_id
_entity_poly.type
_entity_poly.pdbx_seq_one_letter_code
_entity_poly.pdbx_strand_id
1 'polypeptide(L)'
;VGATSCELCLFHRTEQQPYAVLPIPDRFRIGNTWSMIVFGLEITEFEYAYRMDGPYDPARGLLFDKTKFLLDPYARAVTGQSRWGERPSADTAYHARVVEDVFDWGDFNSNIHIPFQDMVIYELHVRGFTQHPSSGVEHPGTFAGLMEKLPYLKKLGVNTIELMPVFEFDELADERVVDGKRLLNYWGYNTVCYFAPNTGYTAAVEFNREGTELKTLIRTLNANGIEVILDVVFNHTAEGDERGPFFSFKGMDNNVYYMLTPDGKYYNFSGVGNTLNCNHPMVRQFILDCLRYWVVEYRVDGFRFDLASILGRDEDGGPLSEPPLLESLSFDPILGRVKLIAEAWDAGGMYQVGSFPSWNRWAEWNGKYRDDLRRFLKGDDRLAQAAVQRICGSPDLY
;
A
#
# COMPACT_ATOMS: atom_id res chain seq x y z
N VAL A 1 0.56 7.44 21.34
CA VAL A 1 1.47 8.07 22.33
C VAL A 1 0.76 9.18 23.08
N GLY A 2 0.10 10.11 22.38
CA GLY A 2 -0.54 11.29 22.96
C GLY A 2 -1.98 11.12 23.41
N ALA A 3 -2.67 10.04 23.03
CA ALA A 3 -4.07 9.81 23.38
C ALA A 3 -4.29 9.62 24.88
N THR A 4 -5.38 10.18 25.39
CA THR A 4 -5.83 10.05 26.78
C THR A 4 -6.91 9.00 26.95
N SER A 5 -7.66 8.64 25.90
CA SER A 5 -8.62 7.55 25.91
C SER A 5 -8.77 6.91 24.52
N CYS A 6 -9.21 5.67 24.51
CA CYS A 6 -9.52 4.90 23.30
C CYS A 6 -10.86 4.18 23.49
N GLU A 7 -11.71 4.20 22.47
CA GLU A 7 -12.98 3.50 22.43
C GLU A 7 -13.07 2.62 21.19
N LEU A 8 -13.54 1.39 21.33
CA LEU A 8 -13.95 0.52 20.24
C LEU A 8 -15.44 0.77 19.95
N CYS A 9 -15.76 1.15 18.74
CA CYS A 9 -17.13 1.38 18.28
C CYS A 9 -17.55 0.23 17.37
N LEU A 10 -18.69 -0.41 17.66
CA LEU A 10 -19.25 -1.52 16.90
C LEU A 10 -20.49 -1.06 16.14
N PHE A 11 -20.55 -1.39 14.87
CA PHE A 11 -21.62 -1.02 13.95
C PHE A 11 -22.30 -2.27 13.39
N HIS A 12 -23.60 -2.22 13.17
CA HIS A 12 -24.19 -3.18 12.26
C HIS A 12 -23.70 -2.91 10.83
N ARG A 13 -23.67 -3.94 10.00
CA ARG A 13 -23.16 -3.85 8.63
C ARG A 13 -23.88 -2.73 7.87
N THR A 14 -23.10 -1.88 7.22
CA THR A 14 -23.54 -0.70 6.45
C THR A 14 -24.14 0.46 7.25
N GLU A 15 -24.26 0.36 8.58
CA GLU A 15 -24.74 1.45 9.42
C GLU A 15 -23.60 2.42 9.79
N GLN A 16 -23.96 3.69 9.95
CA GLN A 16 -23.01 4.77 10.29
C GLN A 16 -23.07 5.16 11.79
N GLN A 17 -24.04 4.64 12.52
CA GLN A 17 -24.17 4.86 13.96
C GLN A 17 -23.81 3.58 14.71
N PRO A 18 -22.91 3.65 15.70
CA PRO A 18 -22.52 2.47 16.45
C PRO A 18 -23.69 2.00 17.35
N TYR A 19 -23.94 0.69 17.36
CA TYR A 19 -24.87 0.09 18.31
C TYR A 19 -24.22 -0.14 19.70
N ALA A 20 -22.89 -0.16 19.76
CA ALA A 20 -22.15 -0.26 20.99
C ALA A 20 -20.85 0.56 20.93
N VAL A 21 -20.52 1.20 22.05
CA VAL A 21 -19.27 1.92 22.26
C VAL A 21 -18.62 1.35 23.52
N LEU A 22 -17.44 0.77 23.35
CA LEU A 22 -16.71 0.06 24.39
C LEU A 22 -15.44 0.82 24.75
N PRO A 23 -15.41 1.57 25.87
CA PRO A 23 -14.17 2.19 26.35
C PRO A 23 -13.12 1.13 26.67
N ILE A 24 -11.88 1.32 26.25
CA ILE A 24 -10.76 0.48 26.64
C ILE A 24 -10.17 1.06 27.94
N PRO A 25 -10.35 0.41 29.10
CA PRO A 25 -9.89 0.94 30.38
C PRO A 25 -8.37 1.08 30.44
N ASP A 26 -7.87 2.07 31.21
CA ASP A 26 -6.44 2.31 31.41
C ASP A 26 -5.66 1.09 31.94
N ARG A 27 -6.32 0.23 32.71
CA ARG A 27 -5.70 -1.02 33.20
C ARG A 27 -5.30 -1.99 32.09
N PHE A 28 -5.81 -1.80 30.88
CA PHE A 28 -5.46 -2.56 29.67
C PHE A 28 -4.51 -1.81 28.76
N ARG A 29 -3.98 -0.67 29.22
CA ARG A 29 -2.94 0.07 28.52
C ARG A 29 -1.56 -0.41 28.99
N ILE A 30 -0.73 -0.80 28.04
CA ILE A 30 0.66 -1.18 28.28
C ILE A 30 1.56 -0.24 27.47
N GLY A 31 2.25 0.66 28.13
CA GLY A 31 3.03 1.72 27.48
C GLY A 31 2.11 2.60 26.62
N ASN A 32 2.32 2.59 25.31
CA ASN A 32 1.54 3.34 24.34
C ASN A 32 0.49 2.48 23.59
N THR A 33 0.28 1.26 24.03
CA THR A 33 -0.64 0.31 23.37
C THR A 33 -1.88 0.10 24.22
N TRP A 34 -3.04 0.27 23.59
CA TRP A 34 -4.36 -0.05 24.15
C TRP A 34 -4.79 -1.40 23.60
N SER A 35 -5.20 -2.33 24.47
CA SER A 35 -5.66 -3.64 24.04
C SER A 35 -6.80 -4.16 24.92
N MET A 36 -7.75 -4.86 24.30
CA MET A 36 -8.89 -5.45 25.00
C MET A 36 -9.38 -6.68 24.26
N ILE A 37 -9.80 -7.70 24.98
CA ILE A 37 -10.49 -8.86 24.40
C ILE A 37 -11.99 -8.65 24.58
N VAL A 38 -12.74 -8.77 23.50
CA VAL A 38 -14.20 -8.71 23.48
C VAL A 38 -14.74 -10.08 23.12
N PHE A 39 -15.60 -10.64 23.95
CA PHE A 39 -16.21 -11.94 23.76
C PHE A 39 -17.65 -11.83 23.25
N GLY A 40 -18.14 -12.92 22.62
CA GLY A 40 -19.54 -13.03 22.17
C GLY A 40 -19.86 -12.21 20.91
N LEU A 41 -18.87 -11.85 20.11
CA LEU A 41 -19.08 -11.21 18.83
C LEU A 41 -19.05 -12.24 17.70
N GLU A 42 -20.05 -12.16 16.81
CA GLU A 42 -20.08 -12.90 15.55
C GLU A 42 -19.47 -12.03 14.44
N ILE A 43 -18.37 -12.46 13.85
CA ILE A 43 -17.60 -11.63 12.91
C ILE A 43 -18.38 -11.23 11.66
N THR A 44 -19.42 -12.00 11.29
CA THR A 44 -20.28 -11.72 10.14
C THR A 44 -21.33 -10.64 10.42
N GLU A 45 -21.53 -10.24 11.68
CA GLU A 45 -22.62 -9.37 12.09
C GLU A 45 -22.21 -7.92 12.35
N PHE A 46 -20.92 -7.63 12.46
CA PHE A 46 -20.46 -6.30 12.82
C PHE A 46 -19.33 -5.78 11.95
N GLU A 47 -19.19 -4.47 12.00
CA GLU A 47 -18.06 -3.67 11.55
C GLU A 47 -17.56 -2.85 12.73
N TYR A 48 -16.31 -2.37 12.69
CA TYR A 48 -15.78 -1.62 13.81
C TYR A 48 -14.91 -0.44 13.38
N ALA A 49 -14.81 0.53 14.28
CA ALA A 49 -13.84 1.64 14.18
C ALA A 49 -13.38 2.03 15.58
N TYR A 50 -12.34 2.85 15.66
CA TYR A 50 -11.89 3.42 16.91
C TYR A 50 -12.28 4.89 17.04
N ARG A 51 -12.37 5.35 18.29
CA ARG A 51 -12.36 6.79 18.60
C ARG A 51 -11.26 7.05 19.62
N MET A 52 -10.47 8.08 19.34
CA MET A 52 -9.36 8.51 20.20
C MET A 52 -9.65 9.88 20.76
N ASP A 53 -9.33 10.09 22.04
CA ASP A 53 -9.41 11.41 22.69
C ASP A 53 -8.03 11.82 23.19
N GLY A 54 -7.78 13.13 23.29
CA GLY A 54 -6.51 13.67 23.70
C GLY A 54 -6.40 15.17 23.40
N PRO A 55 -5.20 15.74 23.49
CA PRO A 55 -4.98 17.14 23.18
C PRO A 55 -5.30 17.47 21.72
N TYR A 56 -5.97 18.59 21.49
CA TYR A 56 -6.20 19.16 20.17
C TYR A 56 -5.48 20.51 20.05
N ASP A 57 -4.34 20.52 19.39
CA ASP A 57 -3.52 21.70 19.14
C ASP A 57 -2.83 21.56 17.76
N PRO A 58 -3.50 21.98 16.68
CA PRO A 58 -2.97 21.82 15.32
C PRO A 58 -1.60 22.49 15.11
N ALA A 59 -1.30 23.59 15.82
CA ALA A 59 0.00 24.24 15.69
C ALA A 59 1.16 23.39 16.25
N ARG A 60 0.84 22.35 17.01
CA ARG A 60 1.78 21.36 17.53
C ARG A 60 1.55 19.99 16.89
N GLY A 61 0.72 19.92 15.86
CA GLY A 61 0.38 18.65 15.19
C GLY A 61 -0.47 17.68 16.02
N LEU A 62 -1.08 18.13 17.13
CA LEU A 62 -1.92 17.30 17.99
C LEU A 62 -3.36 17.39 17.49
N LEU A 63 -3.92 16.28 17.01
CA LEU A 63 -5.18 16.24 16.28
C LEU A 63 -6.19 15.21 16.83
N PHE A 64 -6.16 14.92 18.15
CA PHE A 64 -7.13 13.98 18.74
C PHE A 64 -8.53 14.60 18.75
N ASP A 65 -9.47 13.91 18.10
CA ASP A 65 -10.87 14.36 18.00
C ASP A 65 -11.81 13.16 18.20
N LYS A 66 -12.37 13.05 19.37
CA LYS A 66 -13.31 11.98 19.76
C LYS A 66 -14.59 11.93 18.89
N THR A 67 -14.87 12.95 18.09
CA THR A 67 -16.03 12.93 17.19
C THR A 67 -15.79 12.10 15.93
N LYS A 68 -14.53 11.74 15.63
CA LYS A 68 -14.14 10.99 14.43
C LYS A 68 -14.11 9.49 14.68
N PHE A 69 -14.71 8.75 13.77
CA PHE A 69 -14.49 7.31 13.67
C PHE A 69 -13.27 7.06 12.82
N LEU A 70 -12.33 6.29 13.35
CA LEU A 70 -11.02 6.03 12.76
C LEU A 70 -10.91 4.57 12.36
N LEU A 71 -10.55 4.33 11.11
CA LEU A 71 -10.25 3.01 10.62
C LEU A 71 -9.04 2.43 11.36
N ASP A 72 -9.13 1.18 11.76
CA ASP A 72 -8.00 0.44 12.31
C ASP A 72 -6.86 0.38 11.26
N PRO A 73 -5.65 0.87 11.57
CA PRO A 73 -4.51 0.76 10.66
C PRO A 73 -4.17 -0.68 10.26
N TYR A 74 -4.54 -1.66 11.08
CA TYR A 74 -4.34 -3.10 10.84
C TYR A 74 -5.59 -3.81 10.28
N ALA A 75 -6.60 -3.08 9.82
CA ALA A 75 -7.80 -3.68 9.25
C ALA A 75 -7.48 -4.53 8.02
N ARG A 76 -8.01 -5.74 7.96
CA ARG A 76 -7.79 -6.69 6.85
C ARG A 76 -8.87 -6.65 5.79
N ALA A 77 -9.96 -5.96 6.07
CA ALA A 77 -11.02 -5.61 5.13
C ALA A 77 -11.68 -4.30 5.58
N VAL A 78 -12.23 -3.59 4.60
CA VAL A 78 -12.83 -2.26 4.77
C VAL A 78 -14.23 -2.26 4.16
N THR A 79 -15.15 -1.50 4.76
CA THR A 79 -16.52 -1.37 4.28
C THR A 79 -16.65 -0.43 3.09
N GLY A 80 -17.66 -0.68 2.26
CA GLY A 80 -18.25 0.33 1.38
C GLY A 80 -17.72 0.40 -0.04
N GLN A 81 -16.74 -0.42 -0.45
CA GLN A 81 -16.22 -0.42 -1.82
C GLN A 81 -16.25 -1.84 -2.41
N SER A 82 -17.43 -2.37 -2.68
CA SER A 82 -17.57 -3.68 -3.31
C SER A 82 -17.54 -3.64 -4.85
N ARG A 83 -17.55 -2.45 -5.43
CA ARG A 83 -17.49 -2.22 -6.87
C ARG A 83 -16.67 -1.00 -7.20
N TRP A 84 -15.91 -1.09 -8.26
CA TRP A 84 -15.10 0.01 -8.75
C TRP A 84 -15.93 1.29 -8.99
N GLY A 85 -15.48 2.37 -8.35
CA GLY A 85 -16.08 3.70 -8.51
C GLY A 85 -17.44 3.87 -7.83
N GLU A 86 -17.85 2.93 -7.00
CA GLU A 86 -19.09 3.01 -6.21
C GLU A 86 -18.76 3.09 -4.72
N ARG A 87 -19.35 4.04 -4.05
CA ARG A 87 -19.29 4.21 -2.59
C ARG A 87 -20.69 4.47 -2.08
N PRO A 88 -21.09 3.90 -0.92
CA PRO A 88 -22.45 4.09 -0.38
C PRO A 88 -22.82 5.55 -0.14
N SER A 89 -21.86 6.38 0.30
CA SER A 89 -22.02 7.82 0.52
C SER A 89 -20.65 8.48 0.63
N ALA A 90 -20.51 9.72 0.16
CA ALA A 90 -19.30 10.52 0.34
C ALA A 90 -18.97 10.79 1.81
N ASP A 91 -20.00 10.85 2.69
CA ASP A 91 -19.87 11.11 4.12
C ASP A 91 -19.71 9.82 4.96
N THR A 92 -19.67 8.65 4.30
CA THR A 92 -19.54 7.36 4.99
C THR A 92 -18.11 7.21 5.51
N ALA A 93 -17.95 7.07 6.83
CA ALA A 93 -16.68 6.70 7.42
C ALA A 93 -16.30 5.27 7.01
N TYR A 94 -15.00 5.00 6.87
CA TYR A 94 -14.51 3.65 6.69
C TYR A 94 -14.62 2.88 8.00
N HIS A 95 -15.20 1.69 7.94
CA HIS A 95 -15.20 0.75 9.05
C HIS A 95 -14.35 -0.46 8.69
N ALA A 96 -13.68 -0.99 9.69
CA ALA A 96 -12.91 -2.22 9.55
C ALA A 96 -13.83 -3.45 9.68
N ARG A 97 -13.41 -4.55 9.05
CA ARG A 97 -14.02 -5.88 9.23
C ARG A 97 -12.98 -6.88 9.68
N VAL A 98 -13.44 -7.84 10.46
CA VAL A 98 -12.67 -9.04 10.78
C VAL A 98 -12.75 -9.99 9.58
N VAL A 99 -11.60 -10.51 9.15
CA VAL A 99 -11.51 -11.47 8.04
C VAL A 99 -11.32 -12.87 8.60
N GLU A 100 -12.03 -13.83 8.03
CA GLU A 100 -11.81 -15.25 8.28
C GLU A 100 -10.63 -15.73 7.40
N ASP A 101 -9.46 -15.90 8.01
CA ASP A 101 -8.23 -16.31 7.32
C ASP A 101 -8.23 -17.83 7.05
N VAL A 102 -9.22 -18.31 6.30
CA VAL A 102 -9.30 -19.71 5.86
C VAL A 102 -9.18 -19.73 4.34
N PHE A 103 -7.95 -19.85 3.85
CA PHE A 103 -7.70 -20.05 2.42
C PHE A 103 -6.92 -21.34 2.19
N ASP A 104 -7.47 -22.21 1.36
CA ASP A 104 -6.80 -23.45 0.98
C ASP A 104 -5.74 -23.19 -0.11
N TRP A 105 -4.49 -23.17 0.30
CA TRP A 105 -3.36 -23.08 -0.63
C TRP A 105 -3.07 -24.42 -1.35
N GLY A 106 -3.73 -25.51 -0.97
CA GLY A 106 -3.46 -26.85 -1.46
C GLY A 106 -2.05 -27.33 -1.09
N ASP A 107 -1.61 -28.40 -1.76
CA ASP A 107 -0.24 -28.93 -1.61
C ASP A 107 0.82 -28.06 -2.30
N PHE A 108 0.42 -26.89 -2.79
CA PHE A 108 1.29 -26.01 -3.56
C PHE A 108 2.29 -25.32 -2.62
N ASN A 109 3.50 -25.83 -2.63
CA ASN A 109 4.64 -25.19 -2.01
C ASN A 109 5.26 -24.25 -3.05
N SER A 110 4.93 -22.95 -2.99
CA SER A 110 5.47 -21.95 -3.89
C SER A 110 6.95 -21.71 -3.57
N ASN A 111 7.80 -22.59 -4.06
CA ASN A 111 9.25 -22.40 -4.03
C ASN A 111 9.75 -21.87 -5.38
N ILE A 112 8.93 -21.05 -6.06
CA ILE A 112 9.43 -20.29 -7.18
C ILE A 112 10.40 -19.29 -6.61
N HIS A 113 11.62 -19.32 -7.12
CA HIS A 113 12.62 -18.31 -6.83
C HIS A 113 13.36 -18.01 -8.12
N ILE A 114 12.90 -17.00 -8.84
CA ILE A 114 13.53 -16.56 -10.09
C ILE A 114 14.68 -15.62 -9.72
N PRO A 115 15.92 -15.91 -10.09
CA PRO A 115 17.04 -14.99 -9.85
C PRO A 115 16.80 -13.65 -10.54
N PHE A 116 17.27 -12.54 -9.94
CA PHE A 116 17.04 -11.21 -10.51
C PHE A 116 17.49 -11.09 -11.97
N GLN A 117 18.60 -11.70 -12.34
CA GLN A 117 19.13 -11.64 -13.71
C GLN A 117 18.25 -12.38 -14.74
N ASP A 118 17.37 -13.27 -14.29
CA ASP A 118 16.49 -14.07 -15.15
C ASP A 118 15.05 -13.54 -15.16
N MET A 119 14.78 -12.46 -14.41
CA MET A 119 13.44 -11.89 -14.30
C MET A 119 13.07 -11.10 -15.55
N VAL A 120 11.87 -11.35 -16.04
CA VAL A 120 11.17 -10.52 -17.03
C VAL A 120 9.89 -10.04 -16.37
N ILE A 121 9.94 -8.80 -15.85
CA ILE A 121 8.86 -8.19 -15.08
C ILE A 121 7.90 -7.48 -16.03
N TYR A 122 6.60 -7.77 -15.88
CA TYR A 122 5.53 -7.03 -16.52
C TYR A 122 4.72 -6.28 -15.44
N GLU A 123 4.92 -4.96 -15.41
CA GLU A 123 4.13 -4.05 -14.58
C GLU A 123 2.76 -3.86 -15.21
N LEU A 124 1.70 -4.11 -14.46
CA LEU A 124 0.32 -3.97 -14.95
C LEU A 124 -0.64 -3.45 -13.89
N HIS A 125 -1.66 -2.75 -14.37
CA HIS A 125 -2.79 -2.31 -13.58
C HIS A 125 -3.91 -3.34 -13.68
N VAL A 126 -4.39 -3.87 -12.55
CA VAL A 126 -5.40 -4.95 -12.51
C VAL A 126 -6.61 -4.61 -13.37
N ARG A 127 -7.21 -3.44 -13.16
CA ARG A 127 -8.37 -3.01 -13.93
C ARG A 127 -8.02 -2.73 -15.39
N GLY A 128 -6.97 -1.97 -15.66
CA GLY A 128 -6.60 -1.53 -16.99
C GLY A 128 -6.26 -2.67 -17.94
N PHE A 129 -5.68 -3.75 -17.41
CA PHE A 129 -5.21 -4.86 -18.22
C PHE A 129 -6.32 -5.60 -18.98
N THR A 130 -7.51 -5.70 -18.38
CA THR A 130 -8.61 -6.48 -18.97
C THR A 130 -9.89 -5.70 -19.21
N GLN A 131 -9.96 -4.41 -18.84
CA GLN A 131 -11.19 -3.62 -18.92
C GLN A 131 -11.71 -3.40 -20.35
N HIS A 132 -10.81 -3.30 -21.35
CA HIS A 132 -11.23 -3.08 -22.72
C HIS A 132 -11.89 -4.34 -23.31
N PRO A 133 -12.99 -4.23 -24.09
CA PRO A 133 -13.72 -5.39 -24.65
C PRO A 133 -12.84 -6.34 -25.48
N SER A 134 -11.78 -5.85 -26.11
CA SER A 134 -10.84 -6.70 -26.86
C SER A 134 -10.08 -7.70 -25.99
N SER A 135 -10.13 -7.57 -24.68
CA SER A 135 -9.57 -8.56 -23.76
C SER A 135 -10.30 -9.91 -23.87
N GLY A 136 -11.61 -9.88 -24.13
CA GLY A 136 -12.44 -11.08 -24.29
C GLY A 136 -12.60 -11.91 -23.02
N VAL A 137 -12.37 -11.31 -21.82
CA VAL A 137 -12.51 -12.00 -20.53
C VAL A 137 -13.95 -11.89 -20.01
N GLU A 138 -14.33 -12.82 -19.15
CA GLU A 138 -15.66 -12.85 -18.53
C GLU A 138 -15.77 -11.79 -17.41
N HIS A 139 -14.68 -11.56 -16.65
CA HIS A 139 -14.65 -10.62 -15.53
C HIS A 139 -13.65 -9.46 -15.77
N PRO A 140 -13.98 -8.51 -16.68
CA PRO A 140 -13.05 -7.46 -17.05
C PRO A 140 -12.72 -6.53 -15.85
N GLY A 141 -11.45 -6.18 -15.73
CA GLY A 141 -10.98 -5.23 -14.72
C GLY A 141 -10.82 -5.81 -13.31
N THR A 142 -10.76 -7.14 -13.17
CA THR A 142 -10.71 -7.82 -11.88
C THR A 142 -9.52 -8.80 -11.80
N PHE A 143 -9.23 -9.29 -10.59
CA PHE A 143 -8.25 -10.36 -10.37
C PHE A 143 -8.63 -11.63 -11.14
N ALA A 144 -9.93 -11.97 -11.19
CA ALA A 144 -10.44 -13.10 -11.98
C ALA A 144 -10.17 -12.91 -13.48
N GLY A 145 -10.45 -11.73 -14.03
CA GLY A 145 -10.17 -11.43 -15.43
C GLY A 145 -8.67 -11.46 -15.76
N LEU A 146 -7.82 -11.09 -14.81
CA LEU A 146 -6.38 -11.21 -14.97
C LEU A 146 -5.95 -12.70 -15.05
N MET A 147 -6.53 -13.58 -14.23
CA MET A 147 -6.27 -15.03 -14.31
C MET A 147 -6.62 -15.62 -15.69
N GLU A 148 -7.70 -15.14 -16.33
CA GLU A 148 -8.06 -15.56 -17.68
C GLU A 148 -6.99 -15.22 -18.74
N LYS A 149 -6.13 -14.24 -18.46
CA LYS A 149 -5.01 -13.84 -19.34
C LYS A 149 -3.71 -14.61 -19.11
N LEU A 150 -3.68 -15.57 -18.22
CA LEU A 150 -2.51 -16.42 -17.98
C LEU A 150 -1.90 -17.01 -19.24
N PRO A 151 -2.65 -17.60 -20.20
CA PRO A 151 -2.09 -18.11 -21.45
C PRO A 151 -1.38 -17.02 -22.28
N TYR A 152 -1.91 -15.80 -22.29
CA TYR A 152 -1.28 -14.66 -22.95
C TYR A 152 0.03 -14.28 -22.29
N LEU A 153 0.06 -14.15 -20.96
CA LEU A 153 1.26 -13.80 -20.20
C LEU A 153 2.36 -14.84 -20.39
N LYS A 154 2.03 -16.13 -20.37
CA LYS A 154 2.98 -17.22 -20.68
C LYS A 154 3.52 -17.13 -22.10
N LYS A 155 2.67 -16.84 -23.08
CA LYS A 155 3.09 -16.67 -24.49
C LYS A 155 4.00 -15.46 -24.66
N LEU A 156 3.78 -14.40 -23.90
CA LEU A 156 4.62 -13.19 -23.91
C LEU A 156 6.02 -13.48 -23.34
N GLY A 157 6.16 -14.51 -22.52
CA GLY A 157 7.43 -14.94 -21.93
C GLY A 157 7.80 -14.19 -20.64
N VAL A 158 6.84 -13.50 -20.02
CA VAL A 158 7.05 -12.89 -18.70
C VAL A 158 7.00 -13.96 -17.62
N ASN A 159 7.84 -13.81 -16.61
CA ASN A 159 7.92 -14.74 -15.49
C ASN A 159 7.68 -14.07 -14.13
N THR A 160 7.48 -12.76 -14.13
CA THR A 160 7.14 -11.97 -12.95
C THR A 160 6.13 -10.90 -13.31
N ILE A 161 5.08 -10.77 -12.50
CA ILE A 161 4.09 -9.70 -12.63
C ILE A 161 4.28 -8.75 -11.45
N GLU A 162 4.40 -7.47 -11.74
CA GLU A 162 4.30 -6.39 -10.77
C GLU A 162 2.90 -5.80 -10.86
N LEU A 163 2.12 -5.95 -9.80
CA LEU A 163 0.79 -5.35 -9.70
C LEU A 163 0.93 -3.92 -9.19
N MET A 164 0.51 -2.93 -9.99
CA MET A 164 0.28 -1.58 -9.49
C MET A 164 -0.63 -1.64 -8.26
N PRO A 165 -0.71 -0.59 -7.41
CA PRO A 165 -1.27 -0.71 -6.06
C PRO A 165 -2.59 -1.48 -5.98
N VAL A 166 -2.59 -2.50 -5.13
CA VAL A 166 -3.76 -3.38 -4.87
C VAL A 166 -4.25 -3.28 -3.43
N PHE A 167 -3.61 -2.46 -2.59
CA PHE A 167 -4.13 -2.15 -1.27
C PHE A 167 -5.40 -1.30 -1.40
N GLU A 168 -6.27 -1.33 -0.39
CA GLU A 168 -7.50 -0.55 -0.42
C GLU A 168 -7.21 0.95 -0.57
N PHE A 169 -7.80 1.57 -1.60
CA PHE A 169 -7.76 3.01 -1.85
C PHE A 169 -9.14 3.50 -2.31
N ASP A 170 -9.39 4.80 -2.21
CA ASP A 170 -10.65 5.41 -2.62
C ASP A 170 -10.57 5.87 -4.08
N GLU A 171 -11.24 5.17 -5.00
CA GLU A 171 -11.30 5.56 -6.41
C GLU A 171 -12.03 6.90 -6.62
N LEU A 172 -12.85 7.32 -5.66
CA LEU A 172 -13.59 8.58 -5.71
C LEU A 172 -12.79 9.76 -5.15
N ALA A 173 -11.66 9.51 -4.50
CA ALA A 173 -10.76 10.58 -4.08
C ALA A 173 -10.24 11.33 -5.31
N ASP A 174 -10.24 12.65 -5.26
CA ASP A 174 -9.80 13.52 -6.35
C ASP A 174 -10.54 13.33 -7.68
N GLU A 175 -11.80 12.90 -7.61
CA GLU A 175 -12.67 12.81 -8.78
C GLU A 175 -12.70 14.10 -9.59
N ARG A 176 -12.58 13.96 -10.91
CA ARG A 176 -12.61 15.10 -11.85
C ARG A 176 -13.60 14.83 -12.98
N VAL A 177 -14.21 15.90 -13.47
CA VAL A 177 -15.01 15.82 -14.69
C VAL A 177 -14.28 16.54 -15.82
N VAL A 178 -13.95 15.80 -16.88
CA VAL A 178 -13.26 16.33 -18.07
C VAL A 178 -14.13 15.97 -19.29
N ASP A 179 -14.52 16.97 -20.07
CA ASP A 179 -15.37 16.80 -21.25
C ASP A 179 -16.65 15.97 -20.96
N GLY A 180 -17.27 16.20 -19.82
CA GLY A 180 -18.48 15.51 -19.36
C GLY A 180 -18.25 14.05 -18.92
N LYS A 181 -17.01 13.58 -18.89
CA LYS A 181 -16.64 12.26 -18.38
C LYS A 181 -16.10 12.34 -16.96
N ARG A 182 -16.62 11.50 -16.09
CA ARG A 182 -16.13 11.32 -14.73
C ARG A 182 -14.83 10.52 -14.77
N LEU A 183 -13.75 11.13 -14.24
CA LEU A 183 -12.45 10.50 -14.09
C LEU A 183 -12.21 10.23 -12.61
N LEU A 184 -11.86 9.00 -12.28
CA LEU A 184 -11.62 8.53 -10.93
C LEU A 184 -10.12 8.45 -10.65
N ASN A 185 -9.75 8.32 -9.38
CA ASN A 185 -8.40 7.92 -9.00
C ASN A 185 -8.15 6.51 -9.54
N TYR A 186 -7.29 6.42 -10.55
CA TYR A 186 -7.16 5.19 -11.32
C TYR A 186 -5.99 4.32 -10.84
N TRP A 187 -4.84 4.92 -10.55
CA TRP A 187 -3.63 4.16 -10.28
C TRP A 187 -3.54 3.58 -8.87
N GLY A 188 -4.21 4.20 -7.89
CA GLY A 188 -4.26 3.69 -6.53
C GLY A 188 -3.08 4.08 -5.63
N TYR A 189 -2.23 5.03 -6.03
CA TYR A 189 -1.19 5.59 -5.16
C TYR A 189 -1.79 6.55 -4.12
N ASN A 190 -2.75 6.05 -3.36
CA ASN A 190 -3.47 6.79 -2.33
C ASN A 190 -4.10 5.84 -1.30
N THR A 191 -3.25 5.14 -0.56
CA THR A 191 -3.65 4.03 0.31
C THR A 191 -4.49 4.49 1.48
N VAL A 192 -5.66 3.90 1.62
CA VAL A 192 -6.58 4.04 2.77
C VAL A 192 -6.30 2.98 3.83
N CYS A 193 -6.09 1.74 3.41
CA CYS A 193 -5.84 0.60 4.31
C CYS A 193 -4.75 -0.32 3.76
N TYR A 194 -3.72 -0.54 4.57
CA TYR A 194 -2.49 -1.22 4.14
C TYR A 194 -2.58 -2.76 4.22
N PHE A 195 -3.45 -3.31 5.05
CA PHE A 195 -3.60 -4.76 5.22
C PHE A 195 -4.80 -5.33 4.43
N ALA A 196 -5.57 -4.50 3.75
CA ALA A 196 -6.74 -4.89 2.99
C ALA A 196 -6.49 -4.79 1.49
N PRO A 197 -6.88 -5.81 0.69
CA PRO A 197 -6.91 -5.69 -0.76
C PRO A 197 -8.05 -4.77 -1.21
N ASN A 198 -7.85 -4.08 -2.34
CA ASN A 198 -8.93 -3.29 -2.95
C ASN A 198 -10.02 -4.21 -3.50
N THR A 199 -11.20 -4.15 -2.88
CA THR A 199 -12.36 -4.98 -3.25
C THR A 199 -13.00 -4.57 -4.57
N GLY A 200 -12.72 -3.36 -5.08
CA GLY A 200 -13.11 -2.91 -6.41
C GLY A 200 -12.46 -3.69 -7.56
N TYR A 201 -11.37 -4.44 -7.27
CA TYR A 201 -10.71 -5.36 -8.20
C TYR A 201 -11.22 -6.80 -8.11
N THR A 202 -12.20 -7.08 -7.28
CA THR A 202 -12.77 -8.42 -7.07
C THR A 202 -14.03 -8.59 -7.93
N ALA A 203 -14.15 -9.71 -8.63
CA ALA A 203 -15.34 -10.02 -9.45
C ALA A 203 -16.58 -10.32 -8.58
N ALA A 204 -16.36 -11.01 -7.45
CA ALA A 204 -17.40 -11.31 -6.47
C ALA A 204 -16.83 -11.17 -5.05
N VAL A 205 -17.32 -10.19 -4.31
CA VAL A 205 -16.90 -9.95 -2.93
C VAL A 205 -17.63 -10.91 -1.99
N GLU A 206 -16.86 -11.75 -1.29
CA GLU A 206 -17.35 -12.53 -0.16
C GLU A 206 -17.04 -11.79 1.14
N PHE A 207 -18.07 -11.47 1.91
CA PHE A 207 -17.90 -10.81 3.19
C PHE A 207 -17.07 -11.65 4.16
N ASN A 208 -16.16 -11.00 4.86
CA ASN A 208 -15.18 -11.59 5.76
C ASN A 208 -14.14 -12.51 5.07
N ARG A 209 -14.10 -12.52 3.73
CA ARG A 209 -13.14 -13.27 2.89
C ARG A 209 -12.64 -12.42 1.71
N GLU A 210 -12.56 -11.13 1.89
CA GLU A 210 -12.29 -10.14 0.85
C GLU A 210 -10.98 -10.39 0.07
N GLY A 211 -10.02 -11.08 0.67
CA GLY A 211 -8.74 -11.41 0.04
C GLY A 211 -8.73 -12.69 -0.81
N THR A 212 -9.81 -13.46 -0.86
CA THR A 212 -9.84 -14.80 -1.48
C THR A 212 -9.47 -14.78 -2.96
N GLU A 213 -10.01 -13.83 -3.74
CA GLU A 213 -9.75 -13.77 -5.18
C GLU A 213 -8.29 -13.39 -5.49
N LEU A 214 -7.70 -12.43 -4.75
CA LEU A 214 -6.28 -12.09 -4.89
C LEU A 214 -5.37 -13.26 -4.49
N LYS A 215 -5.67 -13.96 -3.39
CA LYS A 215 -4.95 -15.19 -3.01
C LYS A 215 -5.04 -16.26 -4.11
N THR A 216 -6.21 -16.39 -4.74
CA THR A 216 -6.42 -17.31 -5.86
C THR A 216 -5.59 -16.92 -7.09
N LEU A 217 -5.53 -15.63 -7.41
CA LEU A 217 -4.66 -15.11 -8.48
C LEU A 217 -3.20 -15.46 -8.22
N ILE A 218 -2.68 -15.14 -7.04
CA ILE A 218 -1.28 -15.39 -6.66
C ILE A 218 -0.97 -16.89 -6.73
N ARG A 219 -1.82 -17.74 -6.14
CA ARG A 219 -1.68 -19.20 -6.22
C ARG A 219 -1.63 -19.68 -7.67
N THR A 220 -2.52 -19.16 -8.54
CA THR A 220 -2.61 -19.56 -9.94
C THR A 220 -1.37 -19.15 -10.73
N LEU A 221 -0.88 -17.93 -10.54
CA LEU A 221 0.33 -17.43 -11.20
C LEU A 221 1.56 -18.23 -10.75
N ASN A 222 1.74 -18.40 -9.45
CA ASN A 222 2.86 -19.16 -8.90
C ASN A 222 2.83 -20.63 -9.40
N ALA A 223 1.66 -21.29 -9.43
CA ALA A 223 1.52 -22.65 -9.97
C ALA A 223 1.93 -22.76 -11.45
N ASN A 224 2.00 -21.64 -12.16
CA ASN A 224 2.42 -21.55 -13.55
C ASN A 224 3.81 -20.94 -13.76
N GLY A 225 4.60 -20.82 -12.70
CA GLY A 225 5.97 -20.35 -12.78
C GLY A 225 6.11 -18.82 -12.91
N ILE A 226 5.10 -18.06 -12.47
CA ILE A 226 5.09 -16.60 -12.51
C ILE A 226 5.07 -16.05 -11.09
N GLU A 227 6.08 -15.28 -10.71
CA GLU A 227 6.15 -14.57 -9.44
C GLU A 227 5.24 -13.34 -9.43
N VAL A 228 4.80 -12.93 -8.22
CA VAL A 228 3.96 -11.75 -8.02
C VAL A 228 4.65 -10.75 -7.09
N ILE A 229 4.87 -9.56 -7.59
CA ILE A 229 5.39 -8.40 -6.85
C ILE A 229 4.24 -7.41 -6.65
N LEU A 230 4.12 -6.84 -5.45
CA LEU A 230 3.19 -5.76 -5.18
C LEU A 230 3.90 -4.42 -5.17
N ASP A 231 3.31 -3.45 -5.87
CA ASP A 231 3.71 -2.04 -5.76
C ASP A 231 3.08 -1.45 -4.49
N VAL A 232 3.93 -0.97 -3.57
CA VAL A 232 3.51 -0.54 -2.24
C VAL A 232 3.89 0.92 -1.96
N VAL A 233 2.97 1.63 -1.31
CA VAL A 233 3.05 3.07 -1.09
C VAL A 233 3.15 3.35 0.42
N PHE A 234 4.37 3.34 0.97
CA PHE A 234 4.61 3.66 2.38
C PHE A 234 5.17 5.07 2.60
N ASN A 235 5.31 5.83 1.55
CA ASN A 235 5.84 7.18 1.64
C ASN A 235 4.79 8.22 2.06
N HIS A 236 3.50 7.95 1.86
CA HIS A 236 2.37 8.81 2.23
C HIS A 236 1.09 7.99 2.45
N THR A 237 0.02 8.67 2.88
CA THR A 237 -1.32 8.10 3.04
C THR A 237 -2.37 8.89 2.27
N ALA A 238 -3.59 8.32 2.16
CA ALA A 238 -4.75 8.98 1.57
C ALA A 238 -5.28 10.18 2.38
N GLU A 239 -4.68 10.54 3.52
CA GLU A 239 -5.20 11.58 4.39
C GLU A 239 -4.78 13.01 3.98
N GLY A 240 -4.04 13.17 2.86
CA GLY A 240 -3.68 14.48 2.29
C GLY A 240 -2.92 15.41 3.24
N ASP A 241 -3.07 16.73 3.07
CA ASP A 241 -2.48 17.78 3.90
C ASP A 241 -3.34 18.10 5.15
N GLU A 242 -3.14 19.27 5.77
CA GLU A 242 -3.88 19.73 6.96
C GLU A 242 -5.39 19.80 6.74
N ARG A 243 -5.84 19.95 5.50
CA ARG A 243 -7.25 20.04 5.10
C ARG A 243 -7.84 18.68 4.72
N GLY A 244 -6.99 17.67 4.60
CA GLY A 244 -7.39 16.34 4.20
C GLY A 244 -8.21 15.59 5.26
N PRO A 245 -8.83 14.49 4.89
CA PRO A 245 -9.73 13.73 5.77
C PRO A 245 -8.99 13.07 6.94
N PHE A 246 -9.76 12.69 7.96
CA PHE A 246 -9.33 11.84 9.07
C PHE A 246 -9.87 10.43 8.82
N PHE A 247 -9.05 9.56 8.23
CA PHE A 247 -9.44 8.17 8.00
C PHE A 247 -8.94 7.27 9.13
N SER A 248 -7.67 7.44 9.54
CA SER A 248 -6.98 6.56 10.45
C SER A 248 -5.87 7.29 11.21
N PHE A 249 -4.69 7.43 10.60
CA PHE A 249 -3.42 7.83 11.23
C PHE A 249 -3.44 9.23 11.86
N LYS A 250 -4.07 10.21 11.20
CA LYS A 250 -4.20 11.58 11.74
C LYS A 250 -4.88 11.59 13.11
N GLY A 251 -5.98 10.86 13.22
CA GLY A 251 -6.75 10.78 14.46
C GLY A 251 -6.17 9.83 15.48
N MET A 252 -5.40 8.81 15.05
CA MET A 252 -4.77 7.84 15.94
C MET A 252 -3.61 8.45 16.72
N ASP A 253 -2.64 9.04 16.01
CA ASP A 253 -1.55 9.84 16.60
C ASP A 253 -0.75 10.56 15.51
N ASN A 254 -1.19 11.73 15.13
CA ASN A 254 -0.63 12.49 14.01
C ASN A 254 0.90 12.69 14.10
N ASN A 255 1.40 13.01 15.29
CA ASN A 255 2.82 13.29 15.53
C ASN A 255 3.72 12.05 15.44
N VAL A 256 3.13 10.86 15.53
CA VAL A 256 3.86 9.59 15.40
C VAL A 256 3.96 9.19 13.93
N TYR A 257 2.83 9.29 13.22
CA TYR A 257 2.76 8.74 11.87
C TYR A 257 3.28 9.67 10.78
N TYR A 258 3.29 10.98 10.99
CA TYR A 258 3.67 11.93 9.95
C TYR A 258 4.91 12.74 10.30
N MET A 259 5.67 13.10 9.27
CA MET A 259 6.72 14.09 9.36
C MET A 259 6.08 15.48 9.41
N LEU A 260 6.30 16.21 10.49
CA LEU A 260 5.68 17.51 10.72
C LEU A 260 6.73 18.62 10.84
N THR A 261 6.40 19.76 10.25
CA THR A 261 7.15 21.00 10.46
C THR A 261 6.94 21.52 11.88
N PRO A 262 7.81 22.41 12.40
CA PRO A 262 7.66 22.96 13.76
C PRO A 262 6.34 23.67 14.06
N ASP A 263 5.60 24.09 13.03
CA ASP A 263 4.27 24.71 13.11
C ASP A 263 3.12 23.70 12.88
N GLY A 264 3.40 22.40 12.96
CA GLY A 264 2.41 21.32 12.93
C GLY A 264 1.86 20.97 11.55
N LYS A 265 2.45 21.52 10.47
CA LYS A 265 2.07 21.17 9.10
C LYS A 265 2.85 19.94 8.61
N TYR A 266 2.44 19.39 7.47
CA TYR A 266 3.09 18.20 6.92
C TYR A 266 4.26 18.57 6.01
N TYR A 267 5.39 17.87 6.18
CA TYR A 267 6.38 17.78 5.10
C TYR A 267 5.76 17.04 3.91
N ASN A 268 6.04 17.52 2.70
CA ASN A 268 5.45 17.00 1.47
C ASN A 268 6.51 16.52 0.48
N PHE A 269 7.33 15.54 0.88
CA PHE A 269 8.33 14.92 0.01
C PHE A 269 7.70 13.95 -0.99
N SER A 270 6.44 13.56 -0.79
CA SER A 270 5.67 12.70 -1.68
C SER A 270 5.02 13.47 -2.84
N GLY A 271 4.81 14.78 -2.70
CA GLY A 271 4.08 15.60 -3.66
C GLY A 271 2.56 15.57 -3.51
N VAL A 272 2.01 14.77 -2.58
CA VAL A 272 0.56 14.57 -2.41
C VAL A 272 0.00 15.09 -1.08
N GLY A 273 0.77 15.86 -0.32
CA GLY A 273 0.30 16.60 0.85
C GLY A 273 0.88 16.14 2.18
N ASN A 274 1.25 14.87 2.34
CA ASN A 274 1.87 14.36 3.56
C ASN A 274 3.05 13.44 3.28
N THR A 275 3.82 13.17 4.32
CA THR A 275 4.92 12.20 4.29
C THR A 275 4.87 11.38 5.58
N LEU A 276 4.87 10.04 5.46
CA LEU A 276 4.96 9.16 6.62
C LEU A 276 6.33 9.25 7.28
N ASN A 277 6.36 9.26 8.61
CA ASN A 277 7.57 9.22 9.43
C ASN A 277 8.08 7.78 9.56
N CYS A 278 8.60 7.23 8.46
CA CYS A 278 8.90 5.81 8.30
C CYS A 278 9.96 5.28 9.28
N ASN A 279 10.86 6.15 9.77
CA ASN A 279 11.91 5.77 10.70
C ASN A 279 11.50 5.91 12.17
N HIS A 280 10.32 6.47 12.47
CA HIS A 280 9.76 6.40 13.81
C HIS A 280 9.50 4.93 14.21
N PRO A 281 9.89 4.47 15.42
CA PRO A 281 9.82 3.06 15.80
C PRO A 281 8.43 2.41 15.61
N MET A 282 7.36 3.13 15.91
CA MET A 282 5.98 2.63 15.76
C MET A 282 5.60 2.48 14.28
N VAL A 283 5.97 3.43 13.44
CA VAL A 283 5.67 3.39 11.99
C VAL A 283 6.51 2.33 11.31
N ARG A 284 7.79 2.22 11.67
CA ARG A 284 8.67 1.14 11.20
C ARG A 284 8.11 -0.24 11.52
N GLN A 285 7.64 -0.44 12.76
CA GLN A 285 7.01 -1.72 13.15
C GLN A 285 5.74 -1.99 12.34
N PHE A 286 4.89 -0.98 12.15
CA PHE A 286 3.68 -1.08 11.31
C PHE A 286 4.01 -1.53 9.88
N ILE A 287 5.03 -0.93 9.25
CA ILE A 287 5.45 -1.28 7.88
C ILE A 287 5.98 -2.72 7.82
N LEU A 288 6.82 -3.12 8.79
CA LEU A 288 7.33 -4.48 8.87
C LEU A 288 6.19 -5.50 9.04
N ASP A 289 5.24 -5.24 9.92
CA ASP A 289 4.10 -6.12 10.16
C ASP A 289 3.22 -6.24 8.91
N CYS A 290 3.00 -5.13 8.21
CA CYS A 290 2.26 -5.12 6.97
C CYS A 290 2.92 -6.00 5.90
N LEU A 291 4.20 -5.80 5.63
CA LEU A 291 4.91 -6.57 4.61
C LEU A 291 5.00 -8.06 4.97
N ARG A 292 5.27 -8.38 6.25
CA ARG A 292 5.24 -9.77 6.72
C ARG A 292 3.87 -10.42 6.53
N TYR A 293 2.80 -9.68 6.80
CA TYR A 293 1.43 -10.15 6.57
C TYR A 293 1.22 -10.52 5.09
N TRP A 294 1.60 -9.66 4.15
CA TRP A 294 1.45 -9.95 2.73
C TRP A 294 2.31 -11.14 2.28
N VAL A 295 3.48 -11.32 2.86
CA VAL A 295 4.34 -12.50 2.57
C VAL A 295 3.74 -13.78 3.14
N VAL A 296 3.26 -13.75 4.38
CA VAL A 296 2.78 -14.95 5.09
C VAL A 296 1.38 -15.35 4.61
N GLU A 297 0.45 -14.40 4.54
CA GLU A 297 -0.95 -14.66 4.23
C GLU A 297 -1.25 -14.72 2.73
N TYR A 298 -0.58 -13.88 1.93
CA TYR A 298 -0.81 -13.82 0.48
C TYR A 298 0.28 -14.50 -0.34
N ARG A 299 1.40 -14.88 0.30
CA ARG A 299 2.54 -15.54 -0.36
C ARG A 299 3.09 -14.76 -1.54
N VAL A 300 3.13 -13.44 -1.44
CA VAL A 300 3.74 -12.59 -2.48
C VAL A 300 5.25 -12.81 -2.56
N ASP A 301 5.81 -12.67 -3.76
CA ASP A 301 7.22 -12.95 -4.05
C ASP A 301 8.12 -11.72 -3.95
N GLY A 302 7.53 -10.54 -3.79
CA GLY A 302 8.30 -9.30 -3.63
C GLY A 302 7.45 -8.04 -3.52
N PHE A 303 8.17 -6.93 -3.34
CA PHE A 303 7.61 -5.60 -3.26
C PHE A 303 8.44 -4.60 -4.07
N ARG A 304 7.77 -3.72 -4.80
CA ARG A 304 8.34 -2.49 -5.36
C ARG A 304 7.85 -1.33 -4.51
N PHE A 305 8.76 -0.51 -4.04
CA PHE A 305 8.45 0.60 -3.13
C PHE A 305 8.41 1.92 -3.90
N ASP A 306 7.22 2.50 -3.96
CA ASP A 306 6.99 3.83 -4.51
C ASP A 306 7.77 4.89 -3.73
N LEU A 307 8.46 5.80 -4.44
CA LEU A 307 9.27 6.89 -3.87
C LEU A 307 10.13 6.43 -2.68
N ALA A 308 10.87 5.34 -2.85
CA ALA A 308 11.57 4.64 -1.76
C ALA A 308 12.62 5.49 -1.05
N SER A 309 13.13 6.56 -1.67
CA SER A 309 14.05 7.49 -1.02
C SER A 309 13.45 8.17 0.21
N ILE A 310 12.13 8.31 0.29
CA ILE A 310 11.44 8.84 1.48
C ILE A 310 11.63 7.93 2.69
N LEU A 311 11.71 6.62 2.50
CA LEU A 311 11.92 5.65 3.58
C LEU A 311 13.30 5.81 4.25
N GLY A 312 14.20 6.52 3.62
CA GLY A 312 15.54 6.86 4.11
C GLY A 312 15.67 8.24 4.75
N ARG A 313 14.56 8.96 5.00
CA ARG A 313 14.59 10.28 5.63
C ARG A 313 14.41 10.19 7.15
N ASP A 314 15.02 11.12 7.88
CA ASP A 314 14.75 11.36 9.31
C ASP A 314 13.44 12.16 9.50
N GLU A 315 13.10 12.46 10.75
CA GLU A 315 11.88 13.19 11.12
C GLU A 315 11.82 14.63 10.60
N ASP A 316 12.98 15.24 10.35
CA ASP A 316 13.12 16.59 9.79
C ASP A 316 13.24 16.58 8.25
N GLY A 317 13.19 15.39 7.64
CA GLY A 317 13.28 15.18 6.20
C GLY A 317 14.70 15.10 5.65
N GLY A 318 15.73 15.09 6.50
CA GLY A 318 17.12 14.87 6.10
C GLY A 318 17.37 13.43 5.65
N PRO A 319 18.31 13.17 4.72
CA PRO A 319 18.67 11.81 4.33
C PRO A 319 19.54 11.15 5.43
N LEU A 320 19.15 9.94 5.81
CA LEU A 320 19.95 9.08 6.70
C LEU A 320 20.96 8.27 5.88
N SER A 321 22.18 8.13 6.37
CA SER A 321 23.20 7.26 5.77
C SER A 321 22.88 5.78 5.96
N GLU A 322 22.32 5.44 7.11
CA GLU A 322 21.91 4.09 7.51
C GLU A 322 20.45 4.13 8.00
N PRO A 323 19.45 4.17 7.09
CA PRO A 323 18.05 4.28 7.46
C PRO A 323 17.56 3.03 8.22
N PRO A 324 17.08 3.16 9.47
CA PRO A 324 16.68 2.01 10.29
C PRO A 324 15.57 1.15 9.67
N LEU A 325 14.65 1.75 8.91
CA LEU A 325 13.62 0.99 8.22
C LEU A 325 14.22 0.13 7.11
N LEU A 326 15.04 0.71 6.23
CA LEU A 326 15.64 -0.02 5.10
C LEU A 326 16.57 -1.13 5.59
N GLU A 327 17.34 -0.89 6.66
CA GLU A 327 18.13 -1.90 7.33
C GLU A 327 17.24 -3.04 7.85
N SER A 328 16.17 -2.70 8.59
CA SER A 328 15.24 -3.69 9.14
C SER A 328 14.60 -4.55 8.05
N LEU A 329 14.21 -3.95 6.92
CA LEU A 329 13.65 -4.67 5.75
C LEU A 329 14.69 -5.62 5.13
N SER A 330 15.95 -5.18 5.05
CA SER A 330 17.03 -5.93 4.43
C SER A 330 17.40 -7.21 5.20
N PHE A 331 17.30 -7.17 6.53
CA PHE A 331 17.70 -8.25 7.43
C PHE A 331 16.54 -9.00 8.08
N ASP A 332 15.30 -8.68 7.73
CA ASP A 332 14.13 -9.38 8.27
C ASP A 332 14.10 -10.85 7.79
N PRO A 333 13.94 -11.84 8.68
CA PRO A 333 14.00 -13.25 8.32
C PRO A 333 12.83 -13.72 7.44
N ILE A 334 11.67 -13.05 7.50
CA ILE A 334 10.50 -13.34 6.66
C ILE A 334 10.69 -12.68 5.30
N LEU A 335 11.04 -11.39 5.29
CA LEU A 335 11.26 -10.61 4.07
C LEU A 335 12.54 -11.01 3.34
N GLY A 336 13.47 -11.69 3.99
CA GLY A 336 14.69 -12.22 3.37
C GLY A 336 14.45 -13.21 2.22
N ARG A 337 13.22 -13.69 2.08
CA ARG A 337 12.81 -14.64 1.03
C ARG A 337 12.28 -13.98 -0.24
N VAL A 338 11.88 -12.73 -0.15
CA VAL A 338 11.16 -12.01 -1.22
C VAL A 338 12.03 -10.90 -1.81
N LYS A 339 11.67 -10.44 -2.99
CA LYS A 339 12.38 -9.39 -3.70
C LYS A 339 12.01 -8.02 -3.16
N LEU A 340 13.00 -7.15 -3.02
CA LEU A 340 12.82 -5.75 -2.65
C LEU A 340 13.36 -4.89 -3.80
N ILE A 341 12.50 -4.04 -4.36
CA ILE A 341 12.82 -3.17 -5.48
C ILE A 341 12.50 -1.72 -5.08
N ALA A 342 13.44 -0.82 -5.26
CA ALA A 342 13.28 0.58 -4.92
C ALA A 342 13.04 1.43 -6.16
N GLU A 343 12.04 2.30 -6.09
CA GLU A 343 12.01 3.51 -6.87
C GLU A 343 12.90 4.53 -6.16
N ALA A 344 14.18 4.60 -6.52
CA ALA A 344 15.23 5.26 -5.75
C ALA A 344 15.25 6.79 -5.92
N TRP A 345 14.11 7.46 -5.79
CA TRP A 345 13.93 8.92 -5.80
C TRP A 345 12.70 9.34 -5.00
N ASP A 346 12.48 10.66 -4.90
CA ASP A 346 11.26 11.25 -4.35
C ASP A 346 10.88 12.58 -5.04
N ALA A 347 9.72 13.14 -4.65
CA ALA A 347 9.25 14.43 -5.18
C ALA A 347 9.93 15.64 -4.52
N GLY A 348 10.68 15.44 -3.43
CA GLY A 348 11.49 16.46 -2.76
C GLY A 348 12.86 16.69 -3.39
N GLY A 349 13.18 15.96 -4.48
CA GLY A 349 14.42 16.14 -5.24
C GLY A 349 15.55 15.19 -4.87
N MET A 350 15.34 14.22 -3.98
CA MET A 350 16.31 13.16 -3.72
C MET A 350 16.31 12.17 -4.88
N TYR A 351 17.49 11.86 -5.44
CA TYR A 351 17.67 10.90 -6.52
C TYR A 351 18.87 9.99 -6.20
N GLN A 352 18.59 8.75 -5.82
CA GLN A 352 19.58 7.80 -5.30
C GLN A 352 19.82 6.59 -6.21
N VAL A 353 19.47 6.68 -7.49
CA VAL A 353 19.74 5.59 -8.45
C VAL A 353 21.26 5.34 -8.54
N GLY A 354 21.68 4.12 -8.22
CA GLY A 354 23.08 3.70 -8.10
C GLY A 354 23.72 4.02 -6.74
N SER A 355 22.99 4.63 -5.82
CA SER A 355 23.47 4.97 -4.46
C SER A 355 22.45 4.76 -3.36
N PHE A 356 21.36 4.05 -3.65
CA PHE A 356 20.34 3.72 -2.68
C PHE A 356 20.92 2.85 -1.56
N PRO A 357 20.57 3.09 -0.27
CA PRO A 357 21.05 2.29 0.86
C PRO A 357 20.50 0.85 0.79
N SER A 358 21.18 -0.01 0.07
CA SER A 358 20.64 -1.31 -0.36
C SER A 358 21.11 -2.51 0.44
N TRP A 359 22.21 -2.39 1.21
CA TRP A 359 22.88 -3.52 1.87
C TRP A 359 23.08 -4.75 0.96
N ASN A 360 23.29 -4.54 -0.35
CA ASN A 360 23.36 -5.59 -1.38
C ASN A 360 22.11 -6.49 -1.45
N ARG A 361 20.96 -5.97 -0.98
CA ARG A 361 19.72 -6.74 -0.85
C ARG A 361 18.64 -6.22 -1.81
N TRP A 362 18.62 -4.92 -2.05
CA TRP A 362 17.63 -4.24 -2.89
C TRP A 362 18.09 -4.17 -4.34
N ALA A 363 17.14 -4.32 -5.25
CA ALA A 363 17.28 -3.86 -6.63
C ALA A 363 16.67 -2.44 -6.76
N GLU A 364 16.99 -1.76 -7.84
CA GLU A 364 16.50 -0.40 -8.13
C GLU A 364 15.86 -0.34 -9.52
N TRP A 365 14.79 0.42 -9.66
CA TRP A 365 14.37 0.88 -10.98
C TRP A 365 15.35 1.92 -11.50
N ASN A 366 15.94 1.65 -12.67
CA ASN A 366 16.91 2.56 -13.30
C ASN A 366 16.19 3.62 -14.15
N GLY A 367 15.83 4.75 -13.51
CA GLY A 367 15.17 5.88 -14.20
C GLY A 367 15.99 6.46 -15.35
N LYS A 368 17.34 6.48 -15.24
CA LYS A 368 18.20 6.95 -16.33
C LYS A 368 18.15 6.00 -17.54
N TYR A 369 18.07 4.69 -17.33
CA TYR A 369 17.87 3.74 -18.41
C TYR A 369 16.60 4.07 -19.19
N ARG A 370 15.49 4.19 -18.49
CA ARG A 370 14.19 4.56 -19.06
C ARG A 370 14.26 5.83 -19.89
N ASP A 371 14.79 6.90 -19.29
CA ASP A 371 14.73 8.23 -19.90
C ASP A 371 15.71 8.38 -21.06
N ASP A 372 16.94 7.90 -20.92
CA ASP A 372 17.97 7.97 -21.97
C ASP A 372 17.58 7.15 -23.20
N LEU A 373 17.06 5.91 -23.02
CA LEU A 373 16.62 5.09 -24.14
C LEU A 373 15.37 5.63 -24.81
N ARG A 374 14.40 6.16 -24.07
CA ARG A 374 13.21 6.79 -24.67
C ARG A 374 13.59 8.00 -25.50
N ARG A 375 14.49 8.85 -25.01
CA ARG A 375 14.97 10.01 -25.74
C ARG A 375 15.78 9.60 -26.97
N PHE A 376 16.64 8.60 -26.87
CA PHE A 376 17.40 8.05 -27.99
C PHE A 376 16.48 7.52 -29.09
N LEU A 377 15.49 6.69 -28.74
CA LEU A 377 14.53 6.13 -29.68
C LEU A 377 13.59 7.19 -30.31
N LYS A 378 13.31 8.27 -29.59
CA LYS A 378 12.58 9.42 -30.09
C LYS A 378 13.38 10.22 -31.13
N GLY A 379 14.73 10.10 -31.15
CA GLY A 379 15.62 10.81 -32.06
C GLY A 379 16.19 12.12 -31.50
N ASP A 380 16.23 12.28 -30.18
CA ASP A 380 16.89 13.43 -29.56
C ASP A 380 18.40 13.36 -29.81
N ASP A 381 19.03 14.52 -30.03
CA ASP A 381 20.44 14.63 -30.36
C ASP A 381 21.39 14.22 -29.21
N ARG A 382 22.60 13.76 -29.58
CA ARG A 382 23.73 13.50 -28.67
C ARG A 382 23.53 12.42 -27.62
N LEU A 383 22.63 11.47 -27.84
CA LEU A 383 22.33 10.41 -26.90
C LEU A 383 22.98 9.05 -27.19
N ALA A 384 23.73 8.92 -28.28
CA ALA A 384 24.33 7.63 -28.66
C ALA A 384 25.23 7.05 -27.56
N GLN A 385 26.08 7.86 -26.93
CA GLN A 385 26.95 7.41 -25.83
C GLN A 385 26.15 7.00 -24.61
N ALA A 386 25.15 7.80 -24.21
CA ALA A 386 24.26 7.46 -23.09
C ALA A 386 23.52 6.16 -23.37
N ALA A 387 22.96 5.95 -24.57
CA ALA A 387 22.28 4.72 -24.93
C ALA A 387 23.20 3.50 -24.84
N VAL A 388 24.47 3.61 -25.31
CA VAL A 388 25.45 2.53 -25.15
C VAL A 388 25.70 2.22 -23.67
N GLN A 389 25.92 3.23 -22.83
CA GLN A 389 26.10 3.02 -21.38
C GLN A 389 24.89 2.30 -20.75
N ARG A 390 23.66 2.73 -21.10
CA ARG A 390 22.43 2.07 -20.57
C ARG A 390 22.36 0.61 -21.00
N ILE A 391 22.57 0.32 -22.31
CA ILE A 391 22.51 -1.06 -22.85
C ILE A 391 23.61 -1.95 -22.23
N CYS A 392 24.78 -1.39 -21.94
CA CYS A 392 25.89 -2.11 -21.31
C CYS A 392 25.79 -2.21 -19.78
N GLY A 393 24.61 -2.02 -19.18
CA GLY A 393 24.38 -2.23 -17.75
C GLY A 393 24.61 -1.01 -16.88
N SER A 394 24.69 0.19 -17.45
CA SER A 394 24.87 1.45 -16.70
C SER A 394 26.12 1.49 -15.80
N PRO A 395 27.34 1.20 -16.32
CA PRO A 395 28.56 1.13 -15.51
C PRO A 395 28.99 2.47 -14.89
N ASP A 396 28.31 3.56 -15.23
CA ASP A 396 28.43 4.87 -14.61
C ASP A 396 27.59 5.03 -13.34
N LEU A 397 26.77 4.03 -13.02
CA LEU A 397 25.87 4.00 -11.85
C LEU A 397 26.18 2.84 -10.89
N TYR A 398 26.52 1.68 -11.45
CA TYR A 398 26.72 0.41 -10.73
C TYR A 398 28.11 -0.18 -10.91
#